data_36816aef71f343087669fe7a7af47774
#
_entry.id   36816aef71f343087669fe7a7af47774
#
_cell.length_a   1.000
_cell.length_b   1.000
_cell.length_c   1.000
_cell.angle_alpha   90.00
_cell.angle_beta   90.00
_cell.angle_gamma   90.00
#
_symmetry.space_group_name_H-M   'P 1'
#
loop_
_entity.id
_entity.type
_entity.pdbx_description
1 polymer ?
#
loop_
_entity_poly.entity_id
_entity_poly.type
_entity_poly.pdbx_seq_one_letter_code
_entity_poly.pdbx_strand_id
1 'polypeptide(L)'
;MCGRIELEEIEAEAEKLYQEAQDAADAVIAKVAESERERATMMEQLAELKDTAEEIERQRQEGLEWERRQAAIRAAPTAPELYSVGEPDWVQVETAIAFASEQLGERYVLGGAGPNVWDCSGITMKSYAAAGVYIGWHSATAQYNVLAGQKKLVPFQNAQRGDLIWWSTESAFSGDKYHVAIYLGDGMMLEAPNPARTVRIVPVRYGELWPYAGRPTASSN
;
A
#
# COMPACT_ATOMS: atom_id res chain seq x y z
N MET A 1 87.80 13.37 5.60
CA MET A 1 86.98 12.64 4.65
C MET A 1 86.00 11.64 5.30
N CYS A 2 86.30 11.03 6.41
CA CYS A 2 85.41 10.03 7.05
C CYS A 2 84.06 10.55 7.52
N GLY A 3 83.98 11.71 8.15
CA GLY A 3 82.76 12.22 8.74
C GLY A 3 81.65 12.69 7.76
N ARG A 4 82.01 12.88 6.46
CA ARG A 4 81.02 13.26 5.43
C ARG A 4 80.26 12.04 4.92
N ILE A 5 80.90 10.91 4.81
CA ILE A 5 80.29 9.65 4.32
C ILE A 5 79.33 9.14 5.39
N GLU A 6 79.66 9.22 6.69
CA GLU A 6 78.77 8.81 7.78
C GLU A 6 77.51 9.70 7.86
N LEU A 7 77.60 10.97 7.55
CA LEU A 7 76.44 11.88 7.56
C LEU A 7 75.50 11.57 6.36
N GLU A 8 76.01 11.31 5.17
CA GLU A 8 75.23 10.95 3.99
C GLU A 8 74.51 9.59 4.18
N GLU A 9 75.13 8.62 4.87
CA GLU A 9 74.50 7.35 5.19
C GLU A 9 73.35 7.51 6.20
N ILE A 10 73.52 8.34 7.25
CA ILE A 10 72.48 8.64 8.22
C ILE A 10 71.29 9.40 7.60
N GLU A 11 71.58 10.37 6.71
CA GLU A 11 70.51 11.08 5.97
C GLU A 11 69.70 10.13 5.07
N ALA A 12 70.37 9.23 4.34
CA ALA A 12 69.70 8.24 3.49
C ALA A 12 68.82 7.24 4.30
N GLU A 13 69.32 6.81 5.46
CA GLU A 13 68.54 5.93 6.36
C GLU A 13 67.34 6.64 6.99
N ALA A 14 67.49 7.91 7.37
CA ALA A 14 66.41 8.75 7.87
C ALA A 14 65.32 8.98 6.81
N GLU A 15 65.71 9.26 5.56
CA GLU A 15 64.76 9.43 4.45
C GLU A 15 63.97 8.14 4.17
N LYS A 16 64.69 6.99 4.17
CA LYS A 16 64.04 5.69 4.02
C LYS A 16 63.02 5.40 5.12
N LEU A 17 63.36 5.61 6.39
CA LEU A 17 62.45 5.42 7.51
C LEU A 17 61.28 6.39 7.46
N TYR A 18 61.48 7.62 7.02
CA TYR A 18 60.40 8.59 6.79
C TYR A 18 59.44 8.12 5.75
N GLN A 19 59.93 7.61 4.59
CA GLN A 19 59.10 7.08 3.54
C GLN A 19 58.31 5.84 3.97
N GLU A 20 58.97 4.91 4.67
CA GLU A 20 58.32 3.72 5.24
C GLU A 20 57.20 4.09 6.26
N ALA A 21 57.39 5.12 7.05
CA ALA A 21 56.41 5.64 7.98
C ALA A 21 55.20 6.28 7.24
N GLN A 22 55.49 7.01 6.16
CA GLN A 22 54.46 7.63 5.34
C GLN A 22 53.61 6.58 4.60
N ASP A 23 54.24 5.58 4.01
CA ASP A 23 53.54 4.47 3.34
C ASP A 23 52.67 3.69 4.35
N ALA A 24 53.15 3.46 5.56
CA ALA A 24 52.38 2.83 6.61
C ALA A 24 51.18 3.67 7.07
N ALA A 25 51.35 4.98 7.21
CA ALA A 25 50.26 5.90 7.52
C ALA A 25 49.18 5.93 6.43
N ASP A 26 49.58 5.98 5.15
CA ASP A 26 48.66 5.95 4.03
C ASP A 26 47.89 4.63 3.96
N ALA A 27 48.55 3.51 4.21
CA ALA A 27 47.88 2.19 4.30
C ALA A 27 46.84 2.12 5.42
N VAL A 28 47.12 2.72 6.59
CA VAL A 28 46.14 2.82 7.67
C VAL A 28 44.94 3.68 7.29
N ILE A 29 45.19 4.84 6.68
CA ILE A 29 44.13 5.75 6.19
C ILE A 29 43.25 5.03 5.18
N ALA A 30 43.82 4.30 4.24
CA ALA A 30 43.09 3.53 3.24
C ALA A 30 42.18 2.46 3.88
N LYS A 31 42.70 1.72 4.88
CA LYS A 31 41.92 0.72 5.64
C LYS A 31 40.79 1.34 6.45
N VAL A 32 41.01 2.47 7.07
CA VAL A 32 39.98 3.21 7.80
C VAL A 32 38.86 3.63 6.84
N ALA A 33 39.22 4.21 5.69
CA ALA A 33 38.25 4.62 4.69
C ALA A 33 37.44 3.43 4.11
N GLU A 34 38.05 2.27 3.94
CA GLU A 34 37.36 1.04 3.52
C GLU A 34 36.38 0.56 4.60
N SER A 35 36.82 0.49 5.87
CA SER A 35 35.96 0.12 6.98
C SER A 35 34.78 1.07 7.19
N GLU A 36 34.97 2.37 6.98
CA GLU A 36 33.88 3.36 7.03
C GLU A 36 32.84 3.14 5.94
N ARG A 37 33.24 2.79 4.70
CA ARG A 37 32.35 2.46 3.60
C ARG A 37 31.55 1.19 3.88
N GLU A 38 32.22 0.14 4.36
CA GLU A 38 31.53 -1.11 4.74
C GLU A 38 30.49 -0.87 5.84
N ARG A 39 30.86 -0.06 6.85
CA ARG A 39 29.95 0.32 7.92
C ARG A 39 28.73 1.10 7.40
N ALA A 40 28.92 2.04 6.47
CA ALA A 40 27.82 2.80 5.87
C ALA A 40 26.87 1.87 5.10
N THR A 41 27.40 0.94 4.32
CA THR A 41 26.61 -0.06 3.59
C THR A 41 25.81 -0.97 4.52
N MET A 42 26.44 -1.45 5.60
CA MET A 42 25.74 -2.25 6.60
C MET A 42 24.63 -1.48 7.32
N MET A 43 24.83 -0.19 7.60
CA MET A 43 23.81 0.65 8.23
C MET A 43 22.62 0.88 7.31
N GLU A 44 22.85 1.04 6.00
CA GLU A 44 21.80 1.16 5.00
C GLU A 44 20.97 -0.13 4.89
N GLN A 45 21.64 -1.28 4.80
CA GLN A 45 20.96 -2.58 4.79
C GLN A 45 20.16 -2.84 6.06
N LEU A 46 20.68 -2.43 7.23
CA LEU A 46 19.98 -2.57 8.50
C LEU A 46 18.71 -1.70 8.54
N ALA A 47 18.77 -0.48 8.00
CA ALA A 47 17.60 0.39 7.91
C ALA A 47 16.51 -0.22 7.01
N GLU A 48 16.88 -0.73 5.83
CA GLU A 48 15.96 -1.39 4.91
C GLU A 48 15.30 -2.64 5.53
N LEU A 49 16.09 -3.48 6.22
CA LEU A 49 15.56 -4.65 6.92
C LEU A 49 14.60 -4.28 8.04
N LYS A 50 14.88 -3.18 8.75
CA LYS A 50 14.04 -2.69 9.83
C LYS A 50 12.69 -2.18 9.32
N ASP A 51 12.71 -1.40 8.25
CA ASP A 51 11.49 -0.90 7.59
C ASP A 51 10.64 -2.06 7.06
N THR A 52 11.28 -3.09 6.49
CA THR A 52 10.60 -4.30 6.01
C THR A 52 9.96 -5.09 7.17
N ALA A 53 10.66 -5.23 8.29
CA ALA A 53 10.15 -5.94 9.47
C ALA A 53 8.96 -5.20 10.10
N GLU A 54 9.01 -3.87 10.19
CA GLU A 54 7.90 -3.05 10.68
C GLU A 54 6.67 -3.17 9.78
N GLU A 55 6.85 -3.18 8.47
CA GLU A 55 5.77 -3.38 7.50
C GLU A 55 5.12 -4.77 7.63
N ILE A 56 5.91 -5.84 7.76
CA ILE A 56 5.40 -7.20 7.95
C ILE A 56 4.61 -7.31 9.25
N GLU A 57 5.12 -6.73 10.34
CA GLU A 57 4.43 -6.76 11.63
C GLU A 57 3.11 -5.96 11.58
N ARG A 58 3.11 -4.82 10.89
CA ARG A 58 1.90 -4.04 10.66
C ARG A 58 0.84 -4.86 9.91
N GLN A 59 1.22 -5.52 8.81
CA GLN A 59 0.32 -6.37 8.04
C GLN A 59 -0.21 -7.54 8.84
N ARG A 60 0.63 -8.14 9.70
CA ARG A 60 0.22 -9.20 10.62
C ARG A 60 -0.84 -8.72 11.63
N GLN A 61 -0.63 -7.54 12.22
CA GLN A 61 -1.58 -6.95 13.17
C GLN A 61 -2.90 -6.61 12.47
N GLU A 62 -2.85 -6.00 11.30
CA GLU A 62 -4.03 -5.71 10.48
C GLU A 62 -4.84 -6.98 10.16
N GLY A 63 -4.17 -8.06 9.80
CA GLY A 63 -4.81 -9.37 9.57
C GLY A 63 -5.51 -9.93 10.81
N LEU A 64 -4.87 -9.87 11.97
CA LEU A 64 -5.44 -10.31 13.23
C LEU A 64 -6.66 -9.45 13.66
N GLU A 65 -6.60 -8.16 13.44
CA GLU A 65 -7.72 -7.26 13.73
C GLU A 65 -8.89 -7.54 12.81
N TRP A 66 -8.64 -7.79 11.51
CA TRP A 66 -9.66 -8.19 10.57
C TRP A 66 -10.35 -9.50 10.99
N GLU A 67 -9.57 -10.52 11.38
CA GLU A 67 -10.13 -11.80 11.87
C GLU A 67 -11.00 -11.61 13.11
N ARG A 68 -10.56 -10.80 14.10
CA ARG A 68 -11.33 -10.45 15.29
C ARG A 68 -12.63 -9.75 14.93
N ARG A 69 -12.59 -8.80 13.99
CA ARG A 69 -13.78 -8.08 13.52
C ARG A 69 -14.75 -9.03 12.83
N GLN A 70 -14.27 -9.94 11.97
CA GLN A 70 -15.10 -10.98 11.35
C GLN A 70 -15.77 -11.87 12.39
N ALA A 71 -15.03 -12.31 13.42
CA ALA A 71 -15.57 -13.12 14.50
C ALA A 71 -16.64 -12.38 15.29
N ALA A 72 -16.42 -11.10 15.59
CA ALA A 72 -17.40 -10.28 16.31
C ALA A 72 -18.70 -10.08 15.52
N ILE A 73 -18.62 -9.90 14.21
CA ILE A 73 -19.79 -9.75 13.34
C ILE A 73 -20.57 -11.06 13.19
N ARG A 74 -19.88 -12.22 13.10
CA ARG A 74 -20.54 -13.53 13.11
C ARG A 74 -21.25 -13.83 14.43
N ALA A 75 -20.74 -13.27 15.54
CA ALA A 75 -21.33 -13.44 16.87
C ALA A 75 -22.43 -12.42 17.17
N ALA A 76 -22.59 -11.37 16.38
CA ALA A 76 -23.60 -10.34 16.60
C ALA A 76 -25.01 -10.86 16.21
N PRO A 77 -26.03 -10.69 17.08
CA PRO A 77 -27.36 -11.27 16.84
C PRO A 77 -28.18 -10.62 15.71
N THR A 78 -27.66 -9.58 15.08
CA THR A 78 -28.31 -8.82 14.00
C THR A 78 -27.37 -8.60 12.82
N ALA A 79 -26.82 -9.68 12.26
CA ALA A 79 -26.31 -9.58 10.89
C ALA A 79 -27.48 -9.21 9.96
N PRO A 80 -27.32 -8.24 9.03
CA PRO A 80 -28.35 -8.02 8.02
C PRO A 80 -28.62 -9.36 7.33
N GLU A 81 -29.90 -9.64 7.04
CA GLU A 81 -30.25 -10.80 6.21
C GLU A 81 -29.38 -10.74 4.95
N LEU A 82 -28.43 -11.66 4.83
CA LEU A 82 -27.63 -11.79 3.64
C LEU A 82 -28.53 -12.40 2.57
N TYR A 83 -28.94 -11.55 1.66
CA TYR A 83 -29.74 -11.99 0.51
C TYR A 83 -28.85 -12.83 -0.43
N SER A 84 -29.48 -13.73 -1.17
CA SER A 84 -28.82 -14.39 -2.30
C SER A 84 -28.56 -13.33 -3.36
N VAL A 85 -27.34 -12.80 -3.37
CA VAL A 85 -26.89 -11.83 -4.40
C VAL A 85 -26.52 -12.63 -5.63
N GLY A 86 -27.06 -12.26 -6.78
CA GLY A 86 -26.77 -12.90 -8.07
C GLY A 86 -25.30 -12.75 -8.50
N GLU A 87 -24.96 -13.45 -9.56
CA GLU A 87 -23.65 -13.31 -10.20
C GLU A 87 -23.48 -11.89 -10.78
N PRO A 88 -22.24 -11.39 -10.85
CA PRO A 88 -21.97 -10.09 -11.46
C PRO A 88 -22.20 -10.13 -12.98
N ASP A 89 -22.65 -9.01 -13.54
CA ASP A 89 -22.57 -8.78 -14.98
C ASP A 89 -21.11 -8.48 -15.37
N TRP A 90 -20.47 -9.46 -15.95
CA TRP A 90 -19.04 -9.39 -16.28
C TRP A 90 -18.70 -8.32 -17.32
N VAL A 91 -19.62 -7.97 -18.23
CA VAL A 91 -19.41 -6.89 -19.20
C VAL A 91 -19.36 -5.56 -18.49
N GLN A 92 -20.28 -5.32 -17.55
CA GLN A 92 -20.29 -4.11 -16.75
C GLN A 92 -19.09 -4.05 -15.79
N VAL A 93 -18.72 -5.18 -15.18
CA VAL A 93 -17.52 -5.27 -14.31
C VAL A 93 -16.26 -4.85 -15.07
N GLU A 94 -16.00 -5.49 -16.22
CA GLU A 94 -14.78 -5.19 -16.98
C GLU A 94 -14.81 -3.77 -17.57
N THR A 95 -15.96 -3.24 -17.93
CA THR A 95 -16.09 -1.84 -18.36
C THR A 95 -15.73 -0.87 -17.24
N ALA A 96 -16.23 -1.11 -16.02
CA ALA A 96 -15.90 -0.26 -14.87
C ALA A 96 -14.41 -0.35 -14.50
N ILE A 97 -13.84 -1.55 -14.51
CA ILE A 97 -12.42 -1.75 -14.21
C ILE A 97 -11.52 -1.16 -15.30
N ALA A 98 -11.90 -1.28 -16.57
CA ALA A 98 -11.16 -0.67 -17.67
C ALA A 98 -11.10 0.85 -17.52
N PHE A 99 -12.23 1.50 -17.25
CA PHE A 99 -12.28 2.94 -16.98
C PHE A 99 -11.36 3.33 -15.81
N ALA A 100 -11.45 2.60 -14.69
CA ALA A 100 -10.61 2.88 -13.52
C ALA A 100 -9.12 2.68 -13.83
N SER A 101 -8.78 1.67 -14.63
CA SER A 101 -7.39 1.34 -14.99
C SER A 101 -6.75 2.39 -15.90
N GLU A 102 -7.53 3.07 -16.73
CA GLU A 102 -7.06 4.20 -17.53
C GLU A 102 -6.61 5.39 -16.68
N GLN A 103 -7.03 5.46 -15.42
CA GLN A 103 -6.70 6.54 -14.50
C GLN A 103 -5.46 6.22 -13.62
N LEU A 104 -4.82 5.07 -13.80
CA LEU A 104 -3.64 4.68 -13.03
C LEU A 104 -2.53 5.72 -13.13
N GLY A 105 -1.95 6.09 -11.98
CA GLY A 105 -0.92 7.12 -11.88
C GLY A 105 -1.47 8.56 -11.74
N GLU A 106 -2.75 8.80 -11.94
CA GLU A 106 -3.36 10.11 -11.72
C GLU A 106 -3.44 10.49 -10.25
N ARG A 107 -3.40 11.80 -9.99
CA ARG A 107 -3.28 12.33 -8.62
C ARG A 107 -4.56 12.15 -7.83
N TYR A 108 -4.38 11.84 -6.54
CA TYR A 108 -5.47 11.98 -5.57
C TYR A 108 -5.70 13.47 -5.22
N VAL A 109 -6.96 13.87 -5.24
CA VAL A 109 -7.45 15.14 -4.67
C VAL A 109 -8.80 14.85 -4.01
N LEU A 110 -8.97 15.22 -2.75
CA LEU A 110 -10.25 15.05 -2.04
C LEU A 110 -11.36 15.82 -2.79
N GLY A 111 -12.48 15.16 -3.07
CA GLY A 111 -13.56 15.69 -3.90
C GLY A 111 -13.28 15.53 -5.42
N GLY A 112 -12.18 14.89 -5.81
CA GLY A 112 -11.86 14.64 -7.22
C GLY A 112 -12.72 13.52 -7.83
N ALA A 113 -13.32 13.81 -8.99
CA ALA A 113 -14.13 12.87 -9.77
C ALA A 113 -13.83 12.98 -11.28
N GLY A 114 -12.57 13.20 -11.63
CA GLY A 114 -12.06 13.33 -12.98
C GLY A 114 -12.11 14.75 -13.55
N PRO A 115 -11.57 14.93 -14.79
CA PRO A 115 -10.91 13.90 -15.58
C PRO A 115 -9.47 13.59 -15.17
N ASN A 116 -8.77 14.45 -14.39
CA ASN A 116 -7.32 14.34 -14.14
C ASN A 116 -6.98 14.17 -12.65
N VAL A 117 -7.98 14.14 -11.79
CA VAL A 117 -7.82 13.98 -10.34
C VAL A 117 -8.98 13.19 -9.75
N TRP A 118 -8.68 12.38 -8.74
CA TRP A 118 -9.62 11.41 -8.18
C TRP A 118 -9.54 11.36 -6.66
N ASP A 119 -10.66 11.09 -6.01
CA ASP A 119 -10.66 10.49 -4.69
C ASP A 119 -11.27 9.07 -4.74
N CYS A 120 -11.31 8.38 -3.62
CA CYS A 120 -11.74 6.99 -3.55
C CYS A 120 -13.16 6.76 -4.08
N SER A 121 -14.10 7.60 -3.68
CA SER A 121 -15.51 7.50 -4.09
C SER A 121 -15.77 8.13 -5.46
N GLY A 122 -14.96 9.08 -5.88
CA GLY A 122 -15.06 9.70 -7.20
C GLY A 122 -14.65 8.73 -8.31
N ILE A 123 -13.53 8.01 -8.13
CA ILE A 123 -13.11 7.03 -9.15
C ILE A 123 -14.10 5.87 -9.23
N THR A 124 -14.57 5.31 -8.10
CA THR A 124 -15.58 4.23 -8.13
C THR A 124 -16.88 4.70 -8.77
N MET A 125 -17.38 5.88 -8.40
CA MET A 125 -18.59 6.45 -8.99
C MET A 125 -18.51 6.57 -10.51
N LYS A 126 -17.41 7.10 -11.03
CA LYS A 126 -17.22 7.31 -12.47
C LYS A 126 -16.99 6.01 -13.22
N SER A 127 -16.29 5.06 -12.63
CA SER A 127 -16.06 3.74 -13.20
C SER A 127 -17.37 2.99 -13.43
N TYR A 128 -18.24 2.97 -12.43
CA TYR A 128 -19.53 2.31 -12.55
C TYR A 128 -20.52 3.10 -13.43
N ALA A 129 -20.44 4.43 -13.42
CA ALA A 129 -21.21 5.24 -14.36
C ALA A 129 -20.84 4.95 -15.82
N ALA A 130 -19.57 4.72 -16.14
CA ALA A 130 -19.12 4.31 -17.48
C ALA A 130 -19.70 2.95 -17.89
N ALA A 131 -19.94 2.06 -16.93
CA ALA A 131 -20.63 0.78 -17.15
C ALA A 131 -22.17 0.88 -17.13
N GLY A 132 -22.72 2.08 -16.98
CA GLY A 132 -24.18 2.28 -16.90
C GLY A 132 -24.80 1.86 -15.56
N VAL A 133 -23.99 1.71 -14.50
CA VAL A 133 -24.42 1.25 -13.19
C VAL A 133 -24.40 2.40 -12.19
N TYR A 134 -25.53 2.66 -11.55
CA TYR A 134 -25.62 3.63 -10.47
C TYR A 134 -25.26 2.99 -9.12
N ILE A 135 -24.24 3.53 -8.46
CA ILE A 135 -23.77 3.04 -7.16
C ILE A 135 -23.94 4.05 -6.02
N GLY A 136 -24.54 5.21 -6.27
CA GLY A 136 -24.71 6.29 -5.28
C GLY A 136 -23.88 7.53 -5.60
N TRP A 137 -23.92 8.50 -4.67
CA TRP A 137 -23.22 9.77 -4.78
C TRP A 137 -21.72 9.65 -4.51
N HIS A 138 -21.01 10.75 -4.67
CA HIS A 138 -19.59 10.94 -4.40
C HIS A 138 -19.29 10.88 -2.89
N SER A 139 -19.49 9.70 -2.31
CA SER A 139 -19.23 9.38 -0.90
C SER A 139 -19.17 7.87 -0.72
N ALA A 140 -18.13 7.37 -0.05
CA ALA A 140 -17.99 5.94 0.25
C ALA A 140 -19.18 5.40 1.07
N THR A 141 -19.64 6.15 2.08
CA THR A 141 -20.82 5.82 2.88
C THR A 141 -22.11 5.79 2.04
N ALA A 142 -22.29 6.76 1.14
CA ALA A 142 -23.47 6.80 0.28
C ALA A 142 -23.50 5.62 -0.68
N GLN A 143 -22.38 5.24 -1.27
CA GLN A 143 -22.26 4.07 -2.14
C GLN A 143 -22.57 2.76 -1.39
N TYR A 144 -22.04 2.61 -0.18
CA TYR A 144 -22.37 1.49 0.67
C TYR A 144 -23.88 1.41 0.96
N ASN A 145 -24.49 2.53 1.36
CA ASN A 145 -25.91 2.58 1.72
C ASN A 145 -26.81 2.26 0.52
N VAL A 146 -26.46 2.70 -0.69
CA VAL A 146 -27.20 2.37 -1.91
C VAL A 146 -27.17 0.86 -2.16
N LEU A 147 -25.99 0.23 -2.12
CA LEU A 147 -25.88 -1.21 -2.34
C LEU A 147 -26.53 -2.04 -1.22
N ALA A 148 -26.43 -1.58 0.02
CA ALA A 148 -27.15 -2.18 1.15
C ALA A 148 -28.68 -2.12 0.95
N GLY A 149 -29.21 -0.95 0.58
CA GLY A 149 -30.64 -0.77 0.29
C GLY A 149 -31.13 -1.58 -0.91
N GLN A 150 -30.27 -1.84 -1.88
CA GLN A 150 -30.53 -2.71 -3.04
C GLN A 150 -30.35 -4.21 -2.74
N LYS A 151 -30.00 -4.57 -1.50
CA LYS A 151 -29.73 -5.95 -1.07
C LYS A 151 -28.57 -6.61 -1.84
N LYS A 152 -27.56 -5.83 -2.22
CA LYS A 152 -26.41 -6.25 -3.03
C LYS A 152 -25.13 -6.44 -2.20
N LEU A 153 -25.25 -6.61 -0.88
CA LEU A 153 -24.10 -6.90 -0.03
C LEU A 153 -23.84 -8.41 0.07
N VAL A 154 -22.56 -8.76 -0.02
CA VAL A 154 -22.04 -10.12 0.18
C VAL A 154 -20.97 -10.10 1.28
N PRO A 155 -20.78 -11.19 2.05
CA PRO A 155 -19.60 -11.30 2.90
C PRO A 155 -18.32 -11.10 2.09
N PHE A 156 -17.32 -10.42 2.67
CA PHE A 156 -16.05 -10.20 1.95
C PHE A 156 -15.39 -11.50 1.48
N GLN A 157 -15.54 -12.61 2.22
CA GLN A 157 -15.03 -13.93 1.80
C GLN A 157 -15.62 -14.40 0.46
N ASN A 158 -16.78 -13.88 0.09
CA ASN A 158 -17.48 -14.17 -1.17
C ASN A 158 -17.34 -13.04 -2.20
N ALA A 159 -16.45 -12.08 -1.91
CA ALA A 159 -16.21 -10.97 -2.84
C ALA A 159 -15.61 -11.50 -4.14
N GLN A 160 -16.13 -10.98 -5.25
CA GLN A 160 -15.69 -11.29 -6.61
C GLN A 160 -15.10 -10.03 -7.27
N ARG A 161 -14.35 -10.23 -8.32
CA ARG A 161 -13.81 -9.14 -9.14
C ARG A 161 -14.92 -8.17 -9.56
N GLY A 162 -14.68 -6.87 -9.34
CA GLY A 162 -15.66 -5.82 -9.55
C GLY A 162 -16.52 -5.50 -8.34
N ASP A 163 -16.47 -6.24 -7.24
CA ASP A 163 -17.17 -5.86 -6.03
C ASP A 163 -16.51 -4.62 -5.40
N LEU A 164 -17.31 -3.75 -4.78
CA LEU A 164 -16.80 -2.64 -3.98
C LEU A 164 -16.49 -3.11 -2.57
N ILE A 165 -15.36 -2.67 -2.04
CA ILE A 165 -14.91 -2.96 -0.68
C ILE A 165 -14.67 -1.67 0.08
N TRP A 166 -14.95 -1.64 1.38
CA TRP A 166 -14.91 -0.44 2.22
C TRP A 166 -14.07 -0.61 3.46
N TRP A 167 -13.67 0.53 4.04
CA TRP A 167 -13.02 0.63 5.34
C TRP A 167 -13.83 1.53 6.27
N SER A 168 -13.89 1.14 7.54
CA SER A 168 -14.63 1.85 8.58
C SER A 168 -13.97 1.65 9.93
N THR A 169 -13.86 2.72 10.70
CA THR A 169 -13.49 2.65 12.12
C THR A 169 -14.67 2.29 13.02
N GLU A 170 -15.89 2.31 12.48
CA GLU A 170 -17.11 2.03 13.21
C GLU A 170 -17.53 0.56 13.04
N SER A 171 -18.14 -0.01 14.07
CA SER A 171 -18.67 -1.38 14.04
C SER A 171 -20.14 -1.46 13.59
N ALA A 172 -20.87 -0.33 13.61
CA ALA A 172 -22.26 -0.29 13.22
C ALA A 172 -22.43 -0.37 11.71
N PHE A 173 -23.42 -1.13 11.23
CA PHE A 173 -23.70 -1.27 9.79
C PHE A 173 -24.01 0.06 9.10
N SER A 174 -24.68 0.98 9.80
CA SER A 174 -24.99 2.33 9.33
C SER A 174 -23.85 3.31 9.54
N GLY A 175 -22.75 2.88 10.13
CA GLY A 175 -21.59 3.73 10.42
C GLY A 175 -20.86 4.18 9.15
N ASP A 176 -20.11 5.26 9.29
CA ASP A 176 -19.39 5.86 8.18
C ASP A 176 -18.32 4.94 7.59
N LYS A 177 -18.22 4.96 6.27
CA LYS A 177 -17.16 4.33 5.49
C LYS A 177 -16.25 5.43 4.97
N TYR A 178 -15.02 5.48 5.51
CA TYR A 178 -14.08 6.54 5.16
C TYR A 178 -13.33 6.27 3.85
N HIS A 179 -13.34 5.04 3.36
CA HIS A 179 -12.65 4.65 2.12
C HIS A 179 -13.43 3.58 1.36
N VAL A 180 -13.24 3.54 0.04
CA VAL A 180 -13.81 2.56 -0.89
C VAL A 180 -12.81 2.24 -1.99
N ALA A 181 -12.80 0.99 -2.46
CA ALA A 181 -11.98 0.52 -3.58
C ALA A 181 -12.74 -0.49 -4.42
N ILE A 182 -12.28 -0.73 -5.65
CA ILE A 182 -12.76 -1.82 -6.52
C ILE A 182 -11.90 -3.05 -6.24
N TYR A 183 -12.51 -4.14 -5.83
CA TYR A 183 -11.85 -5.42 -5.66
C TYR A 183 -11.56 -6.07 -7.02
N LEU A 184 -10.33 -6.48 -7.26
CA LEU A 184 -9.89 -7.05 -8.55
C LEU A 184 -9.81 -8.58 -8.54
N GLY A 185 -10.12 -9.22 -7.42
CA GLY A 185 -9.84 -10.64 -7.21
C GLY A 185 -8.42 -10.86 -6.64
N ASP A 186 -8.14 -12.09 -6.20
CA ASP A 186 -6.81 -12.55 -5.74
C ASP A 186 -6.16 -11.64 -4.67
N GLY A 187 -6.98 -11.03 -3.82
CA GLY A 187 -6.51 -10.13 -2.77
C GLY A 187 -5.99 -8.78 -3.26
N MET A 188 -6.29 -8.38 -4.50
CA MET A 188 -5.87 -7.11 -5.09
C MET A 188 -7.04 -6.12 -5.21
N MET A 189 -6.73 -4.84 -5.16
CA MET A 189 -7.71 -3.76 -5.32
C MET A 189 -7.17 -2.60 -6.16
N LEU A 190 -8.08 -1.86 -6.79
CA LEU A 190 -7.81 -0.58 -7.44
C LEU A 190 -8.42 0.54 -6.59
N GLU A 191 -7.61 1.55 -6.27
CA GLU A 191 -8.01 2.64 -5.39
C GLU A 191 -7.37 3.98 -5.74
N ALA A 192 -8.00 5.08 -5.30
CA ALA A 192 -7.39 6.40 -5.13
C ALA A 192 -7.30 6.66 -3.61
N PRO A 193 -6.13 6.47 -2.95
CA PRO A 193 -6.09 6.28 -1.50
C PRO A 193 -6.06 7.55 -0.65
N ASN A 194 -5.18 8.51 -0.99
CA ASN A 194 -4.95 9.72 -0.21
C ASN A 194 -4.04 10.70 -0.97
N PRO A 195 -3.88 11.96 -0.50
CA PRO A 195 -3.11 13.00 -1.19
C PRO A 195 -1.63 12.69 -1.46
N ALA A 196 -1.02 11.77 -0.72
CA ALA A 196 0.38 11.39 -0.90
C ALA A 196 0.58 10.32 -1.99
N ARG A 197 -0.48 9.85 -2.59
CA ARG A 197 -0.47 8.73 -3.54
C ARG A 197 -1.28 9.06 -4.79
N THR A 198 -1.11 8.22 -5.80
CA THR A 198 -1.87 8.26 -7.04
C THR A 198 -2.88 7.10 -7.09
N VAL A 199 -3.76 7.10 -8.09
CA VAL A 199 -4.59 5.93 -8.44
C VAL A 199 -3.66 4.74 -8.69
N ARG A 200 -3.96 3.60 -8.07
CA ARG A 200 -3.05 2.45 -8.06
C ARG A 200 -3.74 1.11 -7.88
N ILE A 201 -3.03 0.04 -8.22
CA ILE A 201 -3.41 -1.34 -7.91
C ILE A 201 -2.45 -1.85 -6.82
N VAL A 202 -3.00 -2.34 -5.72
CA VAL A 202 -2.25 -2.80 -4.54
C VAL A 202 -2.98 -3.96 -3.86
N PRO A 203 -2.29 -4.74 -2.99
CA PRO A 203 -2.96 -5.71 -2.13
C PRO A 203 -4.01 -5.07 -1.23
N VAL A 204 -5.08 -5.81 -0.95
CA VAL A 204 -6.12 -5.38 0.00
C VAL A 204 -5.53 -5.22 1.40
N ARG A 205 -5.82 -4.08 2.02
CA ARG A 205 -5.48 -3.83 3.44
C ARG A 205 -6.59 -4.38 4.33
N TYR A 206 -6.26 -5.29 5.24
CA TYR A 206 -7.24 -5.94 6.11
C TYR A 206 -7.56 -5.17 7.40
N GLY A 207 -6.71 -4.24 7.82
CA GLY A 207 -7.01 -3.33 8.93
C GLY A 207 -8.22 -2.46 8.60
N GLU A 208 -9.20 -2.43 9.50
CA GLU A 208 -10.45 -1.66 9.36
C GLU A 208 -11.28 -1.99 8.09
N LEU A 209 -10.91 -3.04 7.35
CA LEU A 209 -11.69 -3.53 6.22
C LEU A 209 -13.09 -3.92 6.71
N TRP A 210 -14.11 -3.38 6.02
CA TRP A 210 -15.50 -3.71 6.31
C TRP A 210 -15.79 -5.16 5.87
N PRO A 211 -16.49 -5.97 6.67
CA PRO A 211 -16.66 -7.40 6.40
C PRO A 211 -17.63 -7.74 5.28
N TYR A 212 -18.24 -6.74 4.68
CA TYR A 212 -19.14 -6.91 3.54
C TYR A 212 -18.61 -6.13 2.34
N ALA A 213 -18.64 -6.77 1.18
CA ALA A 213 -18.46 -6.18 -0.13
C ALA A 213 -19.83 -5.90 -0.75
N GLY A 214 -19.88 -5.00 -1.72
CA GLY A 214 -21.09 -4.74 -2.50
C GLY A 214 -20.88 -5.13 -3.96
N ARG A 215 -21.85 -5.82 -4.54
CA ARG A 215 -21.83 -6.29 -5.93
C ARG A 215 -22.70 -5.41 -6.82
N PRO A 216 -22.17 -4.30 -7.39
CA PRO A 216 -22.98 -3.30 -8.05
C PRO A 216 -23.73 -3.85 -9.26
N THR A 217 -23.10 -4.75 -10.01
CA THR A 217 -23.58 -5.25 -11.31
C THR A 217 -24.49 -6.47 -11.19
N ALA A 218 -24.69 -7.02 -9.98
CA ALA A 218 -25.61 -8.13 -9.78
C ALA A 218 -27.06 -7.70 -10.11
N SER A 219 -27.81 -8.58 -10.74
CA SER A 219 -29.25 -8.42 -10.91
C SER A 219 -29.94 -8.35 -9.56
N SER A 220 -30.87 -7.43 -9.38
CA SER A 220 -31.78 -7.43 -8.22
C SER A 220 -32.76 -8.59 -8.39
N ASN A 221 -32.78 -9.51 -7.42
CA ASN A 221 -33.82 -10.53 -7.32
C ASN A 221 -35.12 -9.93 -6.76
#